data_9c49cab4a7b77a99df6f6e5eef4e88f8
#
_entry.id   9c49cab4a7b77a99df6f6e5eef4e88f8
#
_cell.length_a   1.000
_cell.length_b   1.000
_cell.length_c   1.000
_cell.angle_alpha   90.00
_cell.angle_beta   90.00
_cell.angle_gamma   90.00
#
_symmetry.space_group_name_H-M   'P 1'
#
loop_
_entity.id
_entity.type
_entity.pdbx_description
1 polymer ?
#
loop_
_entity_poly.entity_id
_entity_poly.type
_entity_poly.pdbx_seq_one_letter_code
_entity_poly.pdbx_strand_id
1 'polypeptide(L)'
;MNGLFRSKIVLQSNFSSIRTLCISSVESFNNDLITLRFDNGQSVVYNNIFLRDACQSSDSVDPYSKQKLFSTPQIGQNLKLKSEPKVVLDHKTKDPQLQVQWVQNGRDHFSTYSSSFLAKYASRDSVRKAKFFDAEQVYWDKSTPFKPEFVDYHSYMNGTAFPQVVHNLNKYGLCFVDNIPEPQLELMNEENSSQWPVAALASKFGYIKRTFYGTLFDVRNEKEAKNIANTSTFLPLHMDLLYYESPPGLQLLHFIKNSTLGGENVFADSFAAAHSVRREDPQAYEALKAIPINYHYDNANESYYYSRPLIVENQGVSHPNGGPIIDHVNYSPPFQGPFELGIEDSDPKLFEDFLRGLTKFEEAVNDPQNQIQIKTPEGTCAIFDNRRVLHSRLEFSDANGGDRWLMGCYVDGDSYRSKLRVLKNV
;
A
#
# COMPACT_ATOMS: atom_id res chain seq x y z
N MET A 1 -41.61 -39.31 11.50
CA MET A 1 -41.99 -38.18 10.63
C MET A 1 -41.67 -36.90 11.37
N ASN A 2 -40.65 -36.22 11.02
CA ASN A 2 -40.44 -34.79 11.28
C ASN A 2 -39.22 -34.37 10.46
N GLY A 3 -39.50 -33.77 9.32
CA GLY A 3 -38.50 -33.26 8.39
C GLY A 3 -37.97 -31.91 8.84
N LEU A 4 -36.69 -31.80 9.01
CA LEU A 4 -35.97 -30.55 9.24
C LEU A 4 -35.64 -29.91 7.88
N PHE A 5 -36.36 -28.85 7.57
CA PHE A 5 -36.00 -27.94 6.46
C PHE A 5 -34.70 -27.22 6.79
N ARG A 6 -33.63 -27.54 6.03
CA ARG A 6 -32.42 -26.71 5.98
C ARG A 6 -32.63 -25.59 4.95
N SER A 7 -32.86 -24.38 5.43
CA SER A 7 -32.82 -23.17 4.61
C SER A 7 -31.37 -22.90 4.19
N LYS A 8 -31.08 -23.03 2.90
CA LYS A 8 -29.84 -22.49 2.29
C LYS A 8 -29.97 -20.97 2.25
N ILE A 9 -29.23 -20.28 3.11
CA ILE A 9 -28.99 -18.85 2.95
C ILE A 9 -28.00 -18.70 1.79
N VAL A 10 -28.51 -18.32 0.64
CA VAL A 10 -27.68 -17.86 -0.49
C VAL A 10 -27.33 -16.40 -0.20
N LEU A 11 -26.12 -16.16 0.25
CA LEU A 11 -25.54 -14.82 0.28
C LEU A 11 -25.33 -14.39 -1.17
N GLN A 12 -26.31 -13.67 -1.74
CA GLN A 12 -26.09 -12.89 -2.95
C GLN A 12 -25.15 -11.73 -2.60
N SER A 13 -23.87 -11.87 -3.00
CA SER A 13 -22.95 -10.76 -3.07
C SER A 13 -23.46 -9.80 -4.16
N ASN A 14 -24.08 -8.70 -3.74
CA ASN A 14 -24.35 -7.57 -4.63
C ASN A 14 -23.03 -6.90 -5.01
N PHE A 15 -22.26 -7.50 -5.88
CA PHE A 15 -21.30 -6.77 -6.69
C PHE A 15 -22.13 -5.99 -7.71
N SER A 16 -22.39 -4.71 -7.46
CA SER A 16 -22.80 -3.80 -8.51
C SER A 16 -21.72 -3.85 -9.58
N SER A 17 -22.03 -4.46 -10.73
CA SER A 17 -21.16 -4.42 -11.89
C SER A 17 -20.92 -2.93 -12.21
N ILE A 18 -19.73 -2.43 -11.93
CA ILE A 18 -19.31 -1.12 -12.39
C ILE A 18 -19.39 -1.18 -13.91
N ARG A 19 -20.39 -0.50 -14.48
CA ARG A 19 -20.59 -0.44 -15.91
C ARG A 19 -19.33 0.12 -16.54
N THR A 20 -18.62 -0.68 -17.30
CA THR A 20 -17.40 -0.26 -17.98
C THR A 20 -17.75 0.90 -18.91
N LEU A 21 -17.10 2.04 -18.74
CA LEU A 21 -17.31 3.22 -19.56
C LEU A 21 -16.86 2.93 -20.99
N CYS A 22 -17.78 3.06 -21.97
CA CYS A 22 -17.52 2.73 -23.37
C CYS A 22 -17.42 3.98 -24.25
N ILE A 23 -16.49 3.97 -25.20
CA ILE A 23 -16.43 4.99 -26.23
C ILE A 23 -17.62 4.87 -27.17
N SER A 24 -18.26 6.00 -27.50
CA SER A 24 -19.42 6.05 -28.40
C SER A 24 -19.06 6.59 -29.79
N SER A 25 -18.19 7.61 -29.88
CA SER A 25 -17.81 8.21 -31.15
C SER A 25 -16.48 8.98 -31.05
N VAL A 26 -15.91 9.26 -32.23
CA VAL A 26 -14.88 10.30 -32.39
C VAL A 26 -15.60 11.63 -32.60
N GLU A 27 -15.32 12.62 -31.75
CA GLU A 27 -15.91 13.98 -31.86
C GLU A 27 -15.09 14.89 -32.74
N SER A 28 -13.77 14.85 -32.60
CA SER A 28 -12.85 15.66 -33.40
C SER A 28 -11.48 15.02 -33.44
N PHE A 29 -10.69 15.34 -34.43
CA PHE A 29 -9.32 14.88 -34.57
C PHE A 29 -8.48 15.86 -35.41
N ASN A 30 -7.19 15.86 -35.14
CA ASN A 30 -6.14 16.46 -35.95
C ASN A 30 -4.84 15.66 -35.79
N ASN A 31 -3.70 16.19 -36.29
CA ASN A 31 -2.42 15.47 -36.16
C ASN A 31 -1.83 15.43 -34.77
N ASP A 32 -2.39 16.16 -33.79
CA ASP A 32 -1.90 16.21 -32.41
C ASP A 32 -2.83 15.52 -31.43
N LEU A 33 -4.14 15.60 -31.67
CA LEU A 33 -5.18 15.22 -30.71
C LEU A 33 -6.32 14.45 -31.35
N ILE A 34 -6.90 13.51 -30.61
CA ILE A 34 -8.17 12.86 -30.90
C ILE A 34 -9.10 13.06 -29.69
N THR A 35 -10.29 13.61 -29.92
CA THR A 35 -11.33 13.75 -28.91
C THR A 35 -12.36 12.65 -29.05
N LEU A 36 -12.60 11.92 -27.99
CA LEU A 36 -13.57 10.82 -27.94
C LEU A 36 -14.73 11.16 -27.01
N ARG A 37 -15.94 10.81 -27.41
CA ARG A 37 -17.12 10.82 -26.54
C ARG A 37 -17.34 9.42 -25.95
N PHE A 38 -17.62 9.40 -24.66
CA PHE A 38 -18.02 8.20 -23.94
C PHE A 38 -19.55 8.13 -23.77
N ASP A 39 -20.07 6.92 -23.46
CA ASP A 39 -21.49 6.63 -23.30
C ASP A 39 -22.16 7.36 -22.13
N ASN A 40 -21.37 7.86 -21.16
CA ASN A 40 -21.81 8.74 -20.07
C ASN A 40 -21.91 10.23 -20.48
N GLY A 41 -21.62 10.55 -21.74
CA GLY A 41 -21.60 11.93 -22.27
C GLY A 41 -20.31 12.70 -22.02
N GLN A 42 -19.30 12.10 -21.38
CA GLN A 42 -18.01 12.73 -21.15
C GLN A 42 -17.20 12.78 -22.45
N SER A 43 -16.57 13.91 -22.75
CA SER A 43 -15.58 14.07 -23.82
C SER A 43 -14.18 14.05 -23.25
N VAL A 44 -13.30 13.23 -23.83
CA VAL A 44 -11.90 13.09 -23.40
C VAL A 44 -10.96 13.31 -24.57
N VAL A 45 -9.95 14.13 -24.36
CA VAL A 45 -8.92 14.44 -25.34
C VAL A 45 -7.69 13.58 -25.10
N TYR A 46 -7.26 12.87 -26.14
CA TYR A 46 -6.04 12.06 -26.14
C TYR A 46 -5.00 12.67 -27.07
N ASN A 47 -3.76 12.77 -26.61
CA ASN A 47 -2.63 13.14 -27.45
C ASN A 47 -2.26 11.97 -28.38
N ASN A 48 -1.99 12.25 -29.66
CA ASN A 48 -1.68 11.23 -30.65
C ASN A 48 -0.36 10.50 -30.35
N ILE A 49 0.65 11.21 -29.82
CA ILE A 49 1.90 10.60 -29.37
C ILE A 49 1.63 9.61 -28.24
N PHE A 50 0.78 9.99 -27.25
CA PHE A 50 0.38 9.07 -26.17
C PHE A 50 -0.31 7.82 -26.74
N LEU A 51 -1.28 8.00 -27.64
CA LEU A 51 -1.95 6.85 -28.24
C LEU A 51 -0.98 5.94 -28.99
N ARG A 52 -0.12 6.52 -29.87
CA ARG A 52 0.86 5.72 -30.62
C ARG A 52 1.87 5.01 -29.70
N ASP A 53 2.31 5.69 -28.65
CA ASP A 53 3.24 5.13 -27.63
C ASP A 53 2.62 3.97 -26.85
N ALA A 54 1.31 4.03 -26.60
CA ALA A 54 0.55 3.04 -25.86
C ALA A 54 0.01 1.87 -26.74
N CYS A 55 0.36 1.84 -28.03
CA CYS A 55 -0.10 0.80 -28.94
C CYS A 55 0.31 -0.59 -28.48
N GLN A 56 -0.64 -1.54 -28.51
CA GLN A 56 -0.46 -2.93 -28.06
C GLN A 56 -0.36 -3.93 -29.25
N SER A 57 -0.17 -3.44 -30.49
CA SER A 57 0.06 -4.32 -31.62
C SER A 57 1.35 -5.13 -31.46
N SER A 58 1.46 -6.27 -32.13
CA SER A 58 2.66 -7.14 -32.10
C SER A 58 3.94 -6.44 -32.56
N ASP A 59 3.83 -5.38 -33.36
CA ASP A 59 4.95 -4.54 -33.78
C ASP A 59 5.38 -3.54 -32.71
N SER A 60 4.58 -3.34 -31.69
CA SER A 60 4.81 -2.38 -30.61
C SER A 60 5.12 -3.04 -29.27
N VAL A 61 4.54 -4.20 -29.01
CA VAL A 61 4.67 -4.95 -27.76
C VAL A 61 4.82 -6.42 -28.07
N ASP A 62 5.85 -7.03 -27.50
CA ASP A 62 6.05 -8.47 -27.62
C ASP A 62 4.85 -9.26 -27.07
N PRO A 63 4.27 -10.21 -27.81
CA PRO A 63 3.05 -10.88 -27.40
C PRO A 63 3.20 -11.81 -26.19
N TYR A 64 4.42 -12.24 -25.87
CA TYR A 64 4.71 -13.14 -24.74
C TYR A 64 5.19 -12.41 -23.51
N SER A 65 6.26 -11.62 -23.64
CA SER A 65 6.83 -10.86 -22.52
C SER A 65 6.00 -9.64 -22.12
N LYS A 66 5.11 -9.17 -23.02
CA LYS A 66 4.33 -7.92 -22.86
C LYS A 66 5.21 -6.68 -22.74
N GLN A 67 6.45 -6.78 -23.17
CA GLN A 67 7.42 -5.67 -23.14
C GLN A 67 7.37 -4.88 -24.44
N LYS A 68 7.60 -3.58 -24.32
CA LYS A 68 7.61 -2.62 -25.42
C LYS A 68 8.82 -2.87 -26.33
N LEU A 69 8.62 -2.90 -27.64
CA LEU A 69 9.64 -3.18 -28.65
C LEU A 69 10.33 -1.93 -29.22
N PHE A 70 9.92 -0.75 -28.77
CA PHE A 70 10.48 0.52 -29.23
C PHE A 70 10.56 1.53 -28.09
N SER A 71 11.38 2.56 -28.25
CA SER A 71 11.42 3.71 -27.32
C SER A 71 10.54 4.85 -27.82
N THR A 72 9.96 5.63 -26.91
CA THR A 72 9.08 6.76 -27.24
C THR A 72 9.69 7.76 -28.24
N PRO A 73 10.99 8.14 -28.16
CA PRO A 73 11.61 9.00 -29.16
C PRO A 73 11.58 8.47 -30.60
N GLN A 74 11.50 7.15 -30.79
CA GLN A 74 11.42 6.53 -32.14
C GLN A 74 10.10 6.81 -32.86
N ILE A 75 9.06 7.29 -32.15
CA ILE A 75 7.81 7.75 -32.77
C ILE A 75 8.11 8.94 -33.69
N GLY A 76 9.04 9.80 -33.27
CA GLY A 76 9.44 10.98 -34.04
C GLY A 76 8.44 12.14 -33.90
N GLN A 77 8.85 13.33 -34.34
CA GLN A 77 8.03 14.55 -34.27
C GLN A 77 7.03 14.67 -35.41
N ASN A 78 7.13 13.79 -36.43
CA ASN A 78 6.31 13.85 -37.65
C ASN A 78 5.22 12.76 -37.70
N LEU A 79 4.71 12.36 -36.53
CA LEU A 79 3.55 11.46 -36.47
C LEU A 79 2.33 12.15 -37.06
N LYS A 80 1.68 11.50 -38.04
CA LYS A 80 0.46 12.01 -38.68
C LYS A 80 -0.62 10.93 -38.73
N LEU A 81 -1.86 11.34 -38.75
CA LEU A 81 -2.97 10.48 -39.09
C LEU A 81 -2.91 10.16 -40.60
N LYS A 82 -3.03 8.90 -40.94
CA LYS A 82 -3.18 8.46 -42.34
C LYS A 82 -4.61 8.60 -42.84
N SER A 83 -5.56 8.35 -41.95
CA SER A 83 -6.99 8.39 -42.23
C SER A 83 -7.77 8.82 -40.96
N GLU A 84 -9.04 9.08 -41.11
CA GLU A 84 -9.95 9.38 -40.00
C GLU A 84 -9.96 8.25 -38.98
N PRO A 85 -9.77 8.52 -37.68
CA PRO A 85 -9.94 7.55 -36.60
C PRO A 85 -11.39 7.06 -36.54
N LYS A 86 -11.60 5.78 -36.24
CA LYS A 86 -12.94 5.17 -36.25
C LYS A 86 -13.22 4.39 -34.96
N VAL A 87 -14.46 4.49 -34.48
CA VAL A 87 -14.97 3.60 -33.44
C VAL A 87 -15.63 2.41 -34.14
N VAL A 88 -15.15 1.20 -33.83
CA VAL A 88 -15.67 -0.06 -34.38
C VAL A 88 -15.98 -1.03 -33.26
N LEU A 89 -16.86 -1.99 -33.49
CA LEU A 89 -17.13 -3.06 -32.54
C LEU A 89 -16.11 -4.18 -32.74
N ASP A 90 -15.52 -4.65 -31.65
CA ASP A 90 -14.70 -5.86 -31.67
C ASP A 90 -15.53 -7.07 -32.11
N HIS A 91 -15.00 -7.86 -33.01
CA HIS A 91 -15.75 -9.00 -33.60
C HIS A 91 -16.10 -10.07 -32.56
N LYS A 92 -15.29 -10.26 -31.52
CA LYS A 92 -15.45 -11.30 -30.50
C LYS A 92 -16.22 -10.82 -29.28
N THR A 93 -15.75 -9.70 -28.70
CA THR A 93 -16.32 -9.18 -27.44
C THR A 93 -17.52 -8.25 -27.65
N LYS A 94 -17.69 -7.72 -28.88
CA LYS A 94 -18.67 -6.68 -29.23
C LYS A 94 -18.44 -5.34 -28.52
N ASP A 95 -17.29 -5.18 -27.84
CA ASP A 95 -16.94 -3.93 -27.18
C ASP A 95 -16.48 -2.88 -28.20
N PRO A 96 -16.85 -1.60 -28.03
CA PRO A 96 -16.35 -0.54 -28.88
C PRO A 96 -14.83 -0.36 -28.74
N GLN A 97 -14.15 -0.21 -29.87
CA GLN A 97 -12.71 0.02 -29.95
C GLN A 97 -12.41 1.19 -30.86
N LEU A 98 -11.41 2.00 -30.50
CA LEU A 98 -10.85 3.02 -31.37
C LEU A 98 -9.81 2.39 -32.28
N GLN A 99 -9.95 2.56 -33.59
CA GLN A 99 -8.96 2.23 -34.61
C GLN A 99 -8.31 3.48 -35.19
N VAL A 100 -6.99 3.50 -35.24
CA VAL A 100 -6.21 4.62 -35.77
C VAL A 100 -5.13 4.11 -36.71
N GLN A 101 -5.02 4.78 -37.87
CA GLN A 101 -3.93 4.56 -38.82
C GLN A 101 -2.98 5.75 -38.77
N TRP A 102 -1.73 5.45 -38.57
CA TRP A 102 -0.65 6.43 -38.44
C TRP A 102 0.29 6.37 -39.65
N VAL A 103 0.89 7.53 -39.99
CA VAL A 103 2.13 7.59 -40.76
C VAL A 103 3.23 8.04 -39.81
N GLN A 104 4.20 7.14 -39.57
CA GLN A 104 5.32 7.37 -38.68
C GLN A 104 6.63 7.18 -39.47
N ASN A 105 7.43 8.23 -39.60
CA ASN A 105 8.69 8.21 -40.35
C ASN A 105 8.54 7.60 -41.77
N GLY A 106 7.46 7.94 -42.46
CA GLY A 106 7.15 7.46 -43.80
C GLY A 106 6.62 6.02 -43.87
N ARG A 107 6.36 5.35 -42.75
CA ARG A 107 5.79 4.01 -42.67
C ARG A 107 4.40 4.03 -42.05
N ASP A 108 3.54 3.17 -42.55
CA ASP A 108 2.21 2.96 -42.01
C ASP A 108 2.26 2.16 -40.72
N HIS A 109 1.43 2.55 -39.74
CA HIS A 109 1.24 1.80 -38.51
C HIS A 109 -0.24 1.80 -38.14
N PHE A 110 -0.74 0.67 -37.64
CA PHE A 110 -2.13 0.49 -37.24
C PHE A 110 -2.22 0.20 -35.73
N SER A 111 -3.13 0.91 -35.06
CA SER A 111 -3.38 0.75 -33.62
C SER A 111 -4.84 0.54 -33.34
N THR A 112 -5.13 -0.30 -32.34
CA THR A 112 -6.48 -0.50 -31.81
C THR A 112 -6.46 -0.35 -30.29
N TYR A 113 -7.46 0.34 -29.74
CA TYR A 113 -7.58 0.60 -28.31
C TYR A 113 -8.96 0.25 -27.82
N SER A 114 -9.07 -0.62 -26.81
CA SER A 114 -10.33 -0.96 -26.18
C SER A 114 -10.90 0.22 -25.39
N SER A 115 -12.23 0.25 -25.22
CA SER A 115 -12.90 1.23 -24.36
C SER A 115 -12.36 1.22 -22.93
N SER A 116 -12.10 0.04 -22.37
CA SER A 116 -11.55 -0.10 -21.02
C SER A 116 -10.16 0.50 -20.88
N PHE A 117 -9.28 0.32 -21.89
CA PHE A 117 -7.98 0.98 -21.92
C PHE A 117 -8.14 2.51 -21.95
N LEU A 118 -8.97 3.02 -22.87
CA LEU A 118 -9.18 4.46 -23.02
C LEU A 118 -9.79 5.08 -21.73
N ALA A 119 -10.82 4.44 -21.16
CA ALA A 119 -11.42 4.89 -19.90
C ALA A 119 -10.39 4.94 -18.75
N LYS A 120 -9.50 3.94 -18.66
CA LYS A 120 -8.43 3.91 -17.68
C LYS A 120 -7.49 5.11 -17.78
N TYR A 121 -7.22 5.60 -18.99
CA TYR A 121 -6.34 6.73 -19.25
C TYR A 121 -7.09 8.04 -19.54
N ALA A 122 -8.39 8.11 -19.28
CA ALA A 122 -9.22 9.29 -19.50
C ALA A 122 -8.82 10.48 -18.62
N SER A 123 -8.24 10.24 -17.45
CA SER A 123 -7.75 11.26 -16.53
C SER A 123 -6.66 10.68 -15.62
N ARG A 124 -5.92 11.56 -14.93
CA ARG A 124 -4.97 11.13 -13.88
C ARG A 124 -5.68 10.33 -12.78
N ASP A 125 -6.86 10.79 -12.38
CA ASP A 125 -7.70 10.12 -11.39
C ASP A 125 -8.12 8.70 -11.83
N SER A 126 -8.53 8.54 -13.09
CA SER A 126 -8.87 7.24 -13.67
C SER A 126 -7.69 6.25 -13.65
N VAL A 127 -6.50 6.72 -14.06
CA VAL A 127 -5.27 5.91 -14.01
C VAL A 127 -4.97 5.46 -12.60
N ARG A 128 -5.11 6.37 -11.66
CA ARG A 128 -4.80 6.10 -10.27
C ARG A 128 -5.77 5.12 -9.64
N LYS A 129 -7.07 5.35 -9.78
CA LYS A 129 -8.11 4.41 -9.32
C LYS A 129 -7.86 2.99 -9.83
N ALA A 130 -7.43 2.86 -11.10
CA ALA A 130 -7.13 1.58 -11.70
C ALA A 130 -5.82 0.93 -11.23
N LYS A 131 -4.91 1.66 -10.58
CA LYS A 131 -3.57 1.15 -10.19
C LYS A 131 -3.31 1.12 -8.68
N PHE A 132 -3.91 2.03 -7.92
CA PHE A 132 -3.57 2.24 -6.52
C PHE A 132 -4.71 1.93 -5.54
N PHE A 133 -5.96 1.91 -6.01
CA PHE A 133 -7.17 1.59 -5.21
C PHE A 133 -7.35 2.45 -3.96
N ASP A 134 -6.83 3.67 -3.98
CA ASP A 134 -6.85 4.59 -2.83
C ASP A 134 -8.27 5.02 -2.44
N ALA A 135 -9.21 5.03 -3.41
CA ALA A 135 -10.61 5.35 -3.14
C ALA A 135 -11.29 4.37 -2.18
N GLU A 136 -10.69 3.21 -1.95
CA GLU A 136 -11.20 2.18 -1.03
C GLU A 136 -10.59 2.30 0.37
N GLN A 137 -9.60 3.17 0.56
CA GLN A 137 -8.97 3.37 1.87
C GLN A 137 -9.93 4.06 2.84
N VAL A 138 -9.98 3.55 4.04
CA VAL A 138 -10.72 4.13 5.17
C VAL A 138 -9.71 4.49 6.24
N TYR A 139 -9.58 5.79 6.51
CA TYR A 139 -8.73 6.31 7.57
C TYR A 139 -9.50 6.23 8.89
N TRP A 140 -8.93 5.53 9.86
CA TRP A 140 -9.63 5.24 11.10
C TRP A 140 -9.06 6.01 12.30
N ASP A 141 -9.97 6.55 13.08
CA ASP A 141 -9.76 7.28 14.32
C ASP A 141 -11.02 7.18 15.20
N LYS A 142 -11.11 7.99 16.25
CA LYS A 142 -12.29 8.05 17.11
C LYS A 142 -13.59 8.45 16.38
N SER A 143 -13.48 9.17 15.27
CA SER A 143 -14.65 9.57 14.46
C SER A 143 -15.05 8.51 13.44
N THR A 144 -14.12 7.66 13.07
CA THR A 144 -14.31 6.55 12.12
C THR A 144 -13.70 5.28 12.73
N PRO A 145 -14.34 4.71 13.77
CA PRO A 145 -13.79 3.59 14.50
C PRO A 145 -13.69 2.34 13.60
N PHE A 146 -12.58 1.64 13.73
CA PHE A 146 -12.30 0.41 13.04
C PHE A 146 -12.13 -0.73 14.04
N LYS A 147 -12.81 -1.85 13.76
CA LYS A 147 -12.61 -3.10 14.50
C LYS A 147 -11.88 -4.08 13.59
N PRO A 148 -10.67 -4.51 13.95
CA PRO A 148 -9.92 -5.47 13.16
C PRO A 148 -10.66 -6.80 13.00
N GLU A 149 -10.57 -7.37 11.79
CA GLU A 149 -11.08 -8.70 11.49
C GLU A 149 -9.98 -9.74 11.70
N PHE A 150 -10.37 -10.90 12.22
CA PHE A 150 -9.53 -12.08 12.36
C PHE A 150 -9.91 -13.08 11.27
N VAL A 151 -8.91 -13.53 10.53
CA VAL A 151 -9.06 -14.45 9.40
C VAL A 151 -8.43 -15.78 9.79
N ASP A 152 -9.16 -16.88 9.63
CA ASP A 152 -8.67 -18.21 9.97
C ASP A 152 -7.46 -18.61 9.10
N TYR A 153 -6.41 -19.17 9.74
CA TYR A 153 -5.17 -19.58 9.11
C TYR A 153 -5.37 -20.58 7.96
N HIS A 154 -6.20 -21.61 8.13
CA HIS A 154 -6.43 -22.59 7.08
C HIS A 154 -7.10 -21.99 5.86
N SER A 155 -8.07 -21.10 6.08
CA SER A 155 -8.76 -20.35 5.01
C SER A 155 -7.82 -19.38 4.30
N TYR A 156 -6.88 -18.76 5.02
CA TYR A 156 -5.83 -17.95 4.44
C TYR A 156 -4.86 -18.80 3.59
N MET A 157 -4.35 -19.90 4.15
CA MET A 157 -3.35 -20.74 3.49
C MET A 157 -3.88 -21.47 2.25
N ASN A 158 -5.14 -21.94 2.26
CA ASN A 158 -5.77 -22.54 1.08
C ASN A 158 -6.18 -21.52 0.01
N GLY A 159 -6.07 -20.22 0.31
CA GLY A 159 -6.31 -19.12 -0.62
C GLY A 159 -7.73 -18.58 -0.64
N THR A 160 -8.69 -19.17 0.08
CA THR A 160 -10.09 -18.71 0.09
C THR A 160 -10.26 -17.36 0.78
N ALA A 161 -9.49 -17.10 1.85
CA ALA A 161 -9.54 -15.85 2.60
C ALA A 161 -8.36 -14.89 2.29
N PHE A 162 -7.36 -15.30 1.52
CA PHE A 162 -6.23 -14.44 1.16
C PHE A 162 -6.64 -13.15 0.45
N PRO A 163 -7.60 -13.16 -0.51
CA PRO A 163 -8.10 -11.92 -1.13
C PRO A 163 -8.70 -10.93 -0.13
N GLN A 164 -9.41 -11.43 0.90
CA GLN A 164 -9.97 -10.59 1.96
C GLN A 164 -8.87 -9.91 2.77
N VAL A 165 -7.81 -10.63 3.14
CA VAL A 165 -6.66 -10.06 3.86
C VAL A 165 -5.99 -8.97 3.03
N VAL A 166 -5.72 -9.21 1.75
CA VAL A 166 -5.12 -8.21 0.84
C VAL A 166 -6.02 -6.97 0.73
N HIS A 167 -7.35 -7.17 0.66
CA HIS A 167 -8.31 -6.09 0.60
C HIS A 167 -8.36 -5.28 1.93
N ASN A 168 -8.38 -5.94 3.07
CA ASN A 168 -8.38 -5.30 4.39
C ASN A 168 -7.10 -4.49 4.63
N LEU A 169 -5.95 -4.99 4.20
CA LEU A 169 -4.69 -4.26 4.23
C LEU A 169 -4.75 -2.97 3.37
N ASN A 170 -5.35 -3.03 2.18
CA ASN A 170 -5.55 -1.82 1.38
C ASN A 170 -6.52 -0.85 2.05
N LYS A 171 -7.60 -1.36 2.62
CA LYS A 171 -8.68 -0.54 3.19
C LYS A 171 -8.29 0.09 4.52
N TYR A 172 -7.73 -0.70 5.43
CA TYR A 172 -7.49 -0.31 6.82
C TYR A 172 -6.01 -0.30 7.21
N GLY A 173 -5.14 -0.91 6.42
CA GLY A 173 -3.72 -1.06 6.74
C GLY A 173 -3.41 -2.14 7.77
N LEU A 174 -4.40 -2.81 8.35
CA LEU A 174 -4.24 -3.78 9.44
C LEU A 174 -5.21 -4.96 9.28
N CYS A 175 -4.72 -6.17 9.51
CA CYS A 175 -5.49 -7.40 9.54
C CYS A 175 -4.84 -8.41 10.46
N PHE A 176 -5.61 -9.36 11.00
CA PHE A 176 -5.11 -10.46 11.84
C PHE A 176 -5.43 -11.80 11.19
N VAL A 177 -4.48 -12.75 11.31
CA VAL A 177 -4.68 -14.17 10.98
C VAL A 177 -4.57 -14.95 12.28
N ASP A 178 -5.60 -15.69 12.64
CA ASP A 178 -5.66 -16.50 13.86
C ASP A 178 -5.60 -18.00 13.58
N ASN A 179 -5.67 -18.81 14.65
CA ASN A 179 -5.59 -20.27 14.59
C ASN A 179 -4.31 -20.79 13.91
N ILE A 180 -3.21 -20.04 14.02
CA ILE A 180 -1.92 -20.45 13.49
C ILE A 180 -1.39 -21.60 14.35
N PRO A 181 -0.98 -22.74 13.76
CA PRO A 181 -0.45 -23.86 14.50
C PRO A 181 0.84 -23.47 15.25
N GLU A 182 1.02 -24.05 16.42
CA GLU A 182 2.25 -23.86 17.19
C GLU A 182 3.47 -24.33 16.38
N PRO A 183 4.56 -23.54 16.34
CA PRO A 183 5.77 -23.97 15.66
C PRO A 183 6.30 -25.28 16.24
N GLN A 184 6.80 -26.15 15.37
CA GLN A 184 7.41 -27.42 15.76
C GLN A 184 8.90 -27.27 16.10
N LEU A 185 9.43 -26.06 16.00
CA LEU A 185 10.84 -25.71 16.21
C LEU A 185 10.97 -24.81 17.44
N GLU A 186 12.00 -25.03 18.24
CA GLU A 186 12.29 -24.24 19.44
C GLU A 186 13.25 -23.06 19.16
N LEU A 187 14.13 -23.23 18.16
CA LEU A 187 15.13 -22.24 17.79
C LEU A 187 15.05 -21.91 16.31
N MET A 188 14.99 -20.62 16.03
CA MET A 188 15.04 -20.08 14.66
C MET A 188 16.49 -19.85 14.24
N ASN A 189 16.82 -20.22 13.01
CA ASN A 189 18.04 -19.85 12.30
C ASN A 189 17.72 -19.66 10.81
N GLU A 190 18.69 -19.17 10.03
CA GLU A 190 18.50 -18.92 8.60
C GLU A 190 18.14 -20.20 7.81
N GLU A 191 18.70 -21.37 8.19
CA GLU A 191 18.47 -22.62 7.47
C GLU A 191 17.04 -23.16 7.64
N ASN A 192 16.44 -22.92 8.81
CA ASN A 192 15.08 -23.37 9.11
C ASN A 192 14.02 -22.26 8.99
N SER A 193 14.41 -21.04 8.60
CA SER A 193 13.52 -19.86 8.55
C SER A 193 12.24 -20.11 7.75
N SER A 194 12.30 -20.85 6.65
CA SER A 194 11.16 -21.18 5.79
C SER A 194 10.14 -22.14 6.43
N GLN A 195 10.50 -22.82 7.53
CA GLN A 195 9.65 -23.81 8.22
C GLN A 195 8.73 -23.15 9.27
N TRP A 196 8.93 -21.86 9.54
CA TRP A 196 8.13 -21.13 10.53
C TRP A 196 6.79 -20.67 9.92
N PRO A 197 5.68 -20.76 10.66
CA PRO A 197 4.36 -20.38 10.16
C PRO A 197 4.29 -18.93 9.61
N VAL A 198 4.99 -17.99 10.23
CA VAL A 198 5.03 -16.60 9.76
C VAL A 198 5.67 -16.48 8.37
N ALA A 199 6.67 -17.29 8.06
CA ALA A 199 7.28 -17.33 6.74
C ALA A 199 6.30 -17.88 5.69
N ALA A 200 5.51 -18.89 6.04
CA ALA A 200 4.46 -19.42 5.17
C ALA A 200 3.38 -18.35 4.88
N LEU A 201 2.96 -17.59 5.90
CA LEU A 201 2.03 -16.47 5.73
C LEU A 201 2.60 -15.41 4.78
N ALA A 202 3.83 -14.97 5.03
CA ALA A 202 4.49 -13.93 4.23
C ALA A 202 4.69 -14.35 2.77
N SER A 203 5.00 -15.61 2.51
CA SER A 203 5.25 -16.14 1.17
C SER A 203 4.03 -16.05 0.23
N LYS A 204 2.81 -15.93 0.78
CA LYS A 204 1.58 -15.69 -0.01
C LYS A 204 1.60 -14.33 -0.71
N PHE A 205 2.23 -13.34 -0.10
CA PHE A 205 2.43 -12.03 -0.73
C PHE A 205 3.57 -12.04 -1.74
N GLY A 206 4.70 -12.64 -1.37
CA GLY A 206 5.91 -12.66 -2.18
C GLY A 206 7.13 -13.10 -1.39
N TYR A 207 8.30 -12.60 -1.78
CA TYR A 207 9.53 -12.86 -1.07
C TYR A 207 9.57 -12.11 0.27
N ILE A 208 10.10 -12.79 1.30
CA ILE A 208 10.41 -12.13 2.57
C ILE A 208 11.60 -11.21 2.34
N LYS A 209 11.48 -9.98 2.81
CA LYS A 209 12.58 -9.01 2.77
C LYS A 209 13.60 -9.38 3.84
N ARG A 210 14.77 -9.83 3.38
CA ARG A 210 15.90 -10.05 4.29
C ARG A 210 16.47 -8.71 4.74
N THR A 211 16.68 -8.58 6.05
CA THR A 211 17.26 -7.39 6.69
C THR A 211 18.53 -7.79 7.44
N PHE A 212 19.18 -6.85 8.12
CA PHE A 212 20.30 -7.19 8.99
C PHE A 212 19.88 -8.02 10.21
N TYR A 213 18.58 -8.08 10.54
CA TYR A 213 18.04 -9.03 11.54
C TYR A 213 17.89 -10.45 11.00
N GLY A 214 18.11 -10.69 9.70
CA GLY A 214 17.92 -11.97 9.02
C GLY A 214 16.64 -12.02 8.18
N THR A 215 16.25 -13.24 7.81
CA THR A 215 15.01 -13.52 7.07
C THR A 215 13.79 -13.42 7.99
N LEU A 216 13.91 -13.93 9.21
CA LEU A 216 12.98 -13.77 10.32
C LEU A 216 13.71 -13.10 11.47
N PHE A 217 12.95 -12.57 12.44
CA PHE A 217 13.51 -12.04 13.68
C PHE A 217 12.65 -12.45 14.87
N ASP A 218 13.34 -12.77 15.97
CA ASP A 218 12.73 -13.05 17.26
C ASP A 218 12.49 -11.76 18.04
N VAL A 219 11.37 -11.69 18.74
CA VAL A 219 11.11 -10.67 19.75
C VAL A 219 10.84 -11.37 21.07
N ARG A 220 11.86 -11.41 21.92
CA ARG A 220 11.82 -11.99 23.27
C ARG A 220 12.40 -10.97 24.27
N ASN A 221 12.04 -11.11 25.53
CA ASN A 221 12.69 -10.31 26.58
C ASN A 221 14.13 -10.81 26.81
N GLU A 222 15.11 -9.96 26.54
CA GLU A 222 16.53 -10.29 26.65
C GLU A 222 17.23 -9.34 27.63
N LYS A 223 18.14 -9.88 28.42
CA LYS A 223 19.07 -9.05 29.22
C LYS A 223 20.07 -8.38 28.28
N GLU A 224 20.32 -7.08 28.46
CA GLU A 224 21.24 -6.29 27.64
C GLU A 224 20.86 -6.29 26.13
N ALA A 225 19.56 -6.19 25.87
CA ALA A 225 19.00 -6.19 24.52
C ALA A 225 19.62 -5.06 23.67
N LYS A 226 20.03 -5.40 22.45
CA LYS A 226 20.54 -4.44 21.45
C LYS A 226 19.44 -3.66 20.73
N ASN A 227 18.19 -4.07 20.92
CA ASN A 227 17.00 -3.41 20.39
C ASN A 227 15.96 -3.26 21.49
N ILE A 228 15.35 -2.08 21.57
CA ILE A 228 14.30 -1.79 22.56
C ILE A 228 13.11 -2.75 22.46
N ALA A 229 12.83 -3.31 21.27
CA ALA A 229 11.79 -4.31 21.06
C ALA A 229 11.98 -5.57 21.94
N ASN A 230 13.24 -5.92 22.26
CA ASN A 230 13.62 -7.08 23.08
C ASN A 230 13.71 -6.75 24.58
N THR A 231 13.14 -5.63 25.01
CA THR A 231 13.04 -5.26 26.44
C THR A 231 11.59 -5.38 26.91
N SER A 232 11.37 -5.26 28.22
CA SER A 232 10.02 -5.21 28.81
C SER A 232 9.44 -3.81 28.88
N THR A 233 10.22 -2.76 28.58
CA THR A 233 9.82 -1.35 28.67
C THR A 233 8.82 -0.96 27.60
N PHE A 234 8.10 0.14 27.83
CA PHE A 234 7.22 0.73 26.81
C PHE A 234 7.97 1.00 25.50
N LEU A 235 7.42 0.56 24.40
CA LEU A 235 7.90 0.84 23.06
C LEU A 235 6.91 1.79 22.39
N PRO A 236 7.29 3.07 22.11
CA PRO A 236 6.36 4.05 21.55
C PRO A 236 5.90 3.68 20.14
N LEU A 237 4.82 4.32 19.67
CA LEU A 237 4.32 4.19 18.32
C LEU A 237 5.43 4.51 17.30
N HIS A 238 5.66 3.60 16.36
CA HIS A 238 6.72 3.71 15.35
C HIS A 238 6.43 2.88 14.10
N MET A 239 7.18 3.14 13.08
CA MET A 239 7.37 2.31 11.88
C MET A 239 8.77 1.74 11.90
N ASP A 240 8.93 0.50 11.43
CA ASP A 240 10.22 -0.18 11.40
C ASP A 240 11.07 0.21 10.20
N LEU A 241 12.40 0.21 10.41
CA LEU A 241 13.44 0.30 9.40
C LEU A 241 13.36 1.58 8.52
N LEU A 242 12.96 2.72 9.10
CA LEU A 242 12.92 3.99 8.36
C LEU A 242 14.31 4.53 8.01
N TYR A 243 15.36 3.99 8.61
CA TYR A 243 16.75 4.25 8.26
C TYR A 243 17.24 3.46 7.04
N TYR A 244 16.41 2.57 6.46
CA TYR A 244 16.68 1.94 5.17
C TYR A 244 16.29 2.88 4.03
N GLU A 245 17.02 2.82 2.91
CA GLU A 245 16.61 3.48 1.66
C GLU A 245 15.24 3.01 1.20
N SER A 246 14.98 1.71 1.30
CA SER A 246 13.69 1.09 1.01
C SER A 246 13.13 0.39 2.26
N PRO A 247 12.36 1.08 3.10
CA PRO A 247 11.70 0.45 4.24
C PRO A 247 10.71 -0.63 3.82
N PRO A 248 10.44 -1.63 4.69
CA PRO A 248 9.45 -2.66 4.40
C PRO A 248 8.05 -2.10 4.14
N GLY A 249 7.33 -2.72 3.23
CA GLY A 249 5.92 -2.39 2.97
C GLY A 249 4.99 -3.03 3.99
N LEU A 250 5.11 -4.35 4.21
CA LEU A 250 4.35 -5.05 5.23
C LEU A 250 5.26 -5.56 6.33
N GLN A 251 4.72 -5.57 7.55
CA GLN A 251 5.28 -6.27 8.68
C GLN A 251 4.30 -7.34 9.16
N LEU A 252 4.83 -8.50 9.50
CA LEU A 252 4.10 -9.62 10.07
C LEU A 252 4.68 -9.92 11.44
N LEU A 253 3.83 -9.99 12.47
CA LEU A 253 4.21 -10.35 13.84
C LEU A 253 3.33 -11.52 14.32
N HIS A 254 3.90 -12.71 14.40
CA HIS A 254 3.25 -13.92 14.89
C HIS A 254 3.49 -14.05 16.39
N PHE A 255 2.42 -14.02 17.17
CA PHE A 255 2.42 -14.18 18.62
C PHE A 255 2.42 -15.67 18.98
N ILE A 256 3.60 -16.23 19.23
CA ILE A 256 3.78 -17.63 19.58
C ILE A 256 3.43 -17.83 21.07
N LYS A 257 3.94 -16.94 21.93
CA LYS A 257 3.59 -16.85 23.36
C LYS A 257 3.29 -15.42 23.74
N ASN A 258 2.24 -15.17 24.52
CA ASN A 258 1.86 -13.82 24.96
C ASN A 258 1.07 -13.84 26.28
N SER A 259 1.53 -14.62 27.25
CA SER A 259 0.86 -14.85 28.55
C SER A 259 1.35 -13.94 29.68
N THR A 260 2.31 -13.02 29.43
CA THR A 260 2.77 -12.02 30.39
C THR A 260 1.65 -11.05 30.81
N LEU A 261 1.78 -10.43 31.98
CA LEU A 261 0.90 -9.33 32.40
C LEU A 261 1.29 -8.04 31.66
N GLY A 262 0.34 -7.35 31.04
CA GLY A 262 0.60 -6.19 30.17
C GLY A 262 1.09 -6.60 28.78
N GLY A 263 1.81 -5.73 28.10
CA GLY A 263 2.37 -5.96 26.77
C GLY A 263 1.32 -5.98 25.64
N GLU A 264 0.21 -5.29 25.84
CA GLU A 264 -0.78 -5.07 24.80
C GLU A 264 -0.12 -4.38 23.61
N ASN A 265 -0.52 -4.77 22.42
CA ASN A 265 -0.16 -4.09 21.19
C ASN A 265 -1.09 -2.92 20.97
N VAL A 266 -0.50 -1.82 20.52
CA VAL A 266 -1.24 -0.62 20.15
C VAL A 266 -0.97 -0.30 18.69
N PHE A 267 -2.02 0.00 17.95
CA PHE A 267 -1.96 0.41 16.55
C PHE A 267 -2.64 1.77 16.37
N ALA A 268 -2.08 2.61 15.50
CA ALA A 268 -2.67 3.91 15.13
C ALA A 268 -2.55 4.13 13.62
N ASP A 269 -3.59 4.72 13.01
CA ASP A 269 -3.58 5.07 11.59
C ASP A 269 -2.90 6.44 11.39
N SER A 270 -1.67 6.44 10.93
CA SER A 270 -0.92 7.68 10.68
C SER A 270 -1.52 8.54 9.57
N PHE A 271 -2.28 7.93 8.63
CA PHE A 271 -2.96 8.69 7.58
C PHE A 271 -4.12 9.51 8.17
N ALA A 272 -4.88 8.93 9.11
CA ALA A 272 -5.91 9.67 9.84
C ALA A 272 -5.32 10.86 10.60
N ALA A 273 -4.21 10.64 11.32
CA ALA A 273 -3.50 11.70 12.05
C ALA A 273 -2.99 12.80 11.11
N ALA A 274 -2.35 12.44 9.99
CA ALA A 274 -1.88 13.40 9.01
C ALA A 274 -3.03 14.22 8.40
N HIS A 275 -4.18 13.60 8.13
CA HIS A 275 -5.38 14.31 7.66
C HIS A 275 -5.96 15.25 8.74
N SER A 276 -5.88 14.88 10.02
CA SER A 276 -6.28 15.77 11.11
C SER A 276 -5.42 17.03 11.14
N VAL A 277 -4.08 16.87 11.09
CA VAL A 277 -3.16 18.01 11.01
C VAL A 277 -3.49 18.91 9.81
N ARG A 278 -3.69 18.30 8.62
CA ARG A 278 -4.03 19.07 7.42
C ARG A 278 -5.30 19.89 7.57
N ARG A 279 -6.33 19.33 8.17
CA ARG A 279 -7.60 20.02 8.41
C ARG A 279 -7.50 21.16 9.39
N GLU A 280 -6.70 20.97 10.44
CA GLU A 280 -6.58 21.92 11.56
C GLU A 280 -5.53 22.99 11.32
N ASP A 281 -4.44 22.65 10.64
CA ASP A 281 -3.31 23.53 10.39
C ASP A 281 -2.62 23.20 9.05
N PRO A 282 -3.18 23.69 7.93
CA PRO A 282 -2.63 23.41 6.60
C PRO A 282 -1.16 23.87 6.41
N GLN A 283 -0.73 24.94 7.10
CA GLN A 283 0.65 25.41 6.99
C GLN A 283 1.62 24.44 7.68
N ALA A 284 1.27 23.98 8.88
CA ALA A 284 2.03 22.97 9.60
C ALA A 284 2.08 21.64 8.81
N TYR A 285 0.98 21.24 8.15
CA TYR A 285 0.96 20.08 7.29
C TYR A 285 1.95 20.18 6.12
N GLU A 286 2.02 21.35 5.45
CA GLU A 286 3.00 21.57 4.37
C GLU A 286 4.44 21.50 4.89
N ALA A 287 4.69 22.01 6.10
CA ALA A 287 6.01 21.92 6.73
C ALA A 287 6.43 20.47 7.03
N LEU A 288 5.49 19.59 7.42
CA LEU A 288 5.74 18.14 7.61
C LEU A 288 6.12 17.41 6.33
N LYS A 289 5.79 17.98 5.17
CA LYS A 289 6.18 17.46 3.85
C LYS A 289 7.51 18.03 3.37
N ALA A 290 7.90 19.19 3.87
CA ALA A 290 9.05 19.93 3.38
C ALA A 290 10.34 19.61 4.18
N ILE A 291 10.24 19.50 5.50
CA ILE A 291 11.39 19.26 6.37
C ILE A 291 11.61 17.77 6.55
N PRO A 292 12.80 17.25 6.16
CA PRO A 292 13.13 15.85 6.36
C PRO A 292 13.52 15.58 7.82
N ILE A 293 13.17 14.40 8.29
CA ILE A 293 13.58 13.82 9.57
C ILE A 293 14.64 12.75 9.28
N ASN A 294 15.71 12.76 10.06
CA ASN A 294 16.77 11.76 9.97
C ASN A 294 16.42 10.54 10.79
N TYR A 295 16.62 9.38 10.20
CA TYR A 295 16.50 8.09 10.88
C TYR A 295 17.84 7.38 10.80
N HIS A 296 18.28 6.79 11.91
CA HIS A 296 19.54 6.09 11.98
C HIS A 296 19.47 4.84 12.85
N TYR A 297 20.35 3.92 12.59
CA TYR A 297 20.69 2.79 13.44
C TYR A 297 22.21 2.65 13.42
N ASP A 298 22.85 2.82 14.55
CA ASP A 298 24.31 2.71 14.69
C ASP A 298 24.63 1.84 15.90
N ASN A 299 24.68 0.54 15.69
CA ASN A 299 24.92 -0.47 16.73
C ASN A 299 25.35 -1.79 16.09
N ALA A 300 26.03 -2.66 16.85
CA ALA A 300 26.37 -4.03 16.48
C ALA A 300 27.11 -4.16 15.13
N ASN A 301 28.00 -3.22 14.80
CA ASN A 301 28.74 -3.07 13.54
C ASN A 301 27.86 -2.79 12.30
N GLU A 302 26.64 -2.35 12.52
CA GLU A 302 25.72 -1.90 11.47
C GLU A 302 25.52 -0.39 11.61
N SER A 303 25.60 0.35 10.51
CA SER A 303 25.37 1.79 10.47
C SER A 303 24.48 2.13 9.28
N TYR A 304 23.22 2.41 9.57
CA TYR A 304 22.21 2.77 8.58
C TYR A 304 21.73 4.20 8.83
N TYR A 305 21.51 4.92 7.76
CA TYR A 305 21.03 6.29 7.81
C TYR A 305 20.17 6.60 6.59
N TYR A 306 19.05 7.26 6.82
CA TYR A 306 18.23 7.81 5.76
C TYR A 306 17.41 9.01 6.24
N SER A 307 17.29 10.03 5.39
CA SER A 307 16.53 11.25 5.65
C SER A 307 15.25 11.29 4.80
N ARG A 308 14.12 11.60 5.41
CA ARG A 308 12.83 11.64 4.72
C ARG A 308 11.79 12.51 5.43
N PRO A 309 10.88 13.20 4.70
CA PRO A 309 9.81 13.96 5.34
C PRO A 309 8.83 13.05 6.08
N LEU A 310 8.13 13.60 7.08
CA LEU A 310 7.10 12.84 7.81
C LEU A 310 6.00 12.36 6.88
N ILE A 311 5.50 13.22 6.00
CA ILE A 311 4.38 12.92 5.10
C ILE A 311 4.84 12.98 3.66
N VAL A 312 4.55 11.93 2.90
CA VAL A 312 4.77 11.86 1.46
C VAL A 312 3.43 11.69 0.76
N GLU A 313 3.13 12.62 -0.14
CA GLU A 313 1.91 12.62 -0.93
C GLU A 313 2.14 12.12 -2.34
N ASN A 314 1.13 11.50 -2.89
CA ASN A 314 1.05 11.24 -4.31
C ASN A 314 0.51 12.48 -5.03
N GLN A 315 1.33 13.09 -5.86
CA GLN A 315 0.95 14.28 -6.60
C GLN A 315 -0.18 14.01 -7.61
N GLY A 316 -1.16 14.87 -7.62
CA GLY A 316 -2.17 14.99 -8.69
C GLY A 316 -3.46 14.23 -8.49
N VAL A 317 -3.74 13.70 -7.30
CA VAL A 317 -5.02 13.02 -7.02
C VAL A 317 -5.51 13.34 -5.62
N SER A 318 -6.82 13.56 -5.51
CA SER A 318 -7.50 13.79 -4.23
C SER A 318 -8.26 12.55 -3.77
N HIS A 319 -8.32 12.33 -2.47
CA HIS A 319 -9.20 11.33 -1.87
C HIS A 319 -10.67 11.73 -2.11
N PRO A 320 -11.63 10.77 -2.27
CA PRO A 320 -13.05 11.07 -2.47
C PRO A 320 -13.65 12.03 -1.44
N ASN A 321 -13.13 12.04 -0.22
CA ASN A 321 -13.57 12.94 0.86
C ASN A 321 -12.85 14.31 0.85
N GLY A 322 -12.16 14.64 -0.24
CA GLY A 322 -11.41 15.89 -0.41
C GLY A 322 -10.06 15.88 0.31
N GLY A 323 -9.00 16.10 -0.41
CA GLY A 323 -7.66 16.15 0.13
C GLY A 323 -6.65 15.32 -0.67
N PRO A 324 -5.35 15.57 -0.50
CA PRO A 324 -4.32 14.80 -1.16
C PRO A 324 -4.37 13.36 -0.68
N ILE A 325 -3.91 12.46 -1.52
CA ILE A 325 -3.71 11.07 -1.12
C ILE A 325 -2.29 10.95 -0.57
N ILE A 326 -2.20 10.49 0.67
CA ILE A 326 -0.93 10.19 1.31
C ILE A 326 -0.41 8.87 0.71
N ASP A 327 0.83 8.90 0.22
CA ASP A 327 1.50 7.69 -0.26
C ASP A 327 2.02 6.87 0.90
N HIS A 328 2.70 7.54 1.82
CA HIS A 328 3.17 6.95 3.06
C HIS A 328 3.52 8.03 4.10
N VAL A 329 3.65 7.57 5.35
CA VAL A 329 4.14 8.35 6.47
C VAL A 329 5.47 7.77 6.96
N ASN A 330 6.33 8.59 7.52
CA ASN A 330 7.59 8.20 8.13
C ASN A 330 7.62 8.74 9.56
N TYR A 331 7.40 7.87 10.54
CA TYR A 331 7.40 8.25 11.95
C TYR A 331 7.98 7.12 12.82
N SER A 332 9.10 7.37 13.45
CA SER A 332 9.79 6.40 14.29
C SER A 332 10.68 7.09 15.33
N PRO A 333 10.11 7.63 16.41
CA PRO A 333 10.88 8.34 17.43
C PRO A 333 12.07 7.56 18.01
N PRO A 334 11.99 6.22 18.23
CA PRO A 334 13.12 5.47 18.77
C PRO A 334 14.36 5.45 17.86
N PHE A 335 14.19 5.71 16.57
CA PHE A 335 15.26 5.70 15.57
C PHE A 335 15.51 7.06 14.94
N GLN A 336 14.93 8.11 15.50
CA GLN A 336 15.18 9.47 15.03
C GLN A 336 16.59 9.93 15.42
N GLY A 337 17.35 10.35 14.41
CA GLY A 337 18.64 10.99 14.60
C GLY A 337 18.54 12.50 14.73
N PRO A 338 19.67 13.19 14.97
CA PRO A 338 19.71 14.64 14.93
C PRO A 338 19.23 15.20 13.58
N PHE A 339 18.64 16.39 13.58
CA PHE A 339 18.33 17.10 12.34
C PHE A 339 19.61 17.42 11.56
N GLU A 340 19.49 17.55 10.23
CA GLU A 340 20.59 18.01 9.38
C GLU A 340 21.04 19.41 9.81
N LEU A 341 22.35 19.63 9.73
CA LEU A 341 22.91 20.98 9.90
C LEU A 341 22.36 21.91 8.82
N GLY A 342 22.04 23.15 9.20
CA GLY A 342 21.48 24.16 8.30
C GLY A 342 19.96 24.17 8.20
N ILE A 343 19.24 23.25 8.87
CA ILE A 343 17.78 23.39 9.02
C ILE A 343 17.43 24.69 9.76
N GLU A 344 18.23 25.05 10.76
CA GLU A 344 18.14 26.33 11.48
C GLU A 344 18.43 27.55 10.61
N ASP A 345 19.24 27.40 9.54
CA ASP A 345 19.51 28.45 8.56
C ASP A 345 18.42 28.55 7.48
N SER A 346 17.55 27.54 7.38
CA SER A 346 16.35 27.61 6.55
C SER A 346 15.33 28.56 7.18
N ASP A 347 14.25 28.87 6.47
CA ASP A 347 13.19 29.76 6.97
C ASP A 347 12.77 29.36 8.41
N PRO A 348 13.07 30.19 9.45
CA PRO A 348 12.73 29.89 10.84
C PRO A 348 11.24 29.62 11.05
N LYS A 349 10.39 30.29 10.27
CA LYS A 349 8.95 30.09 10.30
C LYS A 349 8.57 28.70 9.81
N LEU A 350 9.21 28.18 8.78
CA LEU A 350 8.96 26.82 8.28
C LEU A 350 9.29 25.78 9.35
N PHE A 351 10.38 25.98 10.12
CA PHE A 351 10.74 25.07 11.20
C PHE A 351 9.78 25.16 12.40
N GLU A 352 9.31 26.36 12.75
CA GLU A 352 8.24 26.53 13.76
C GLU A 352 6.95 25.82 13.33
N ASP A 353 6.55 25.99 12.06
CA ASP A 353 5.38 25.32 11.49
C ASP A 353 5.55 23.79 11.50
N PHE A 354 6.77 23.29 11.24
CA PHE A 354 7.10 21.87 11.33
C PHE A 354 6.95 21.34 12.76
N LEU A 355 7.52 22.00 13.77
CA LEU A 355 7.41 21.57 15.16
C LEU A 355 5.95 21.58 15.63
N ARG A 356 5.17 22.57 15.23
CA ARG A 356 3.75 22.66 15.56
C ARG A 356 2.97 21.51 14.87
N GLY A 357 3.31 21.21 13.62
CA GLY A 357 2.73 20.08 12.88
C GLY A 357 3.06 18.73 13.50
N LEU A 358 4.33 18.53 13.90
CA LEU A 358 4.78 17.31 14.56
C LEU A 358 4.07 17.12 15.90
N THR A 359 3.94 18.18 16.71
CA THR A 359 3.19 18.14 17.98
C THR A 359 1.74 17.70 17.75
N LYS A 360 1.03 18.30 16.78
CA LYS A 360 -0.35 17.92 16.47
C LYS A 360 -0.47 16.48 15.95
N PHE A 361 0.50 16.04 15.16
CA PHE A 361 0.55 14.66 14.69
C PHE A 361 0.74 13.69 15.86
N GLU A 362 1.67 13.96 16.77
CA GLU A 362 1.92 13.15 17.95
C GLU A 362 0.73 13.14 18.91
N GLU A 363 0.07 14.26 19.14
CA GLU A 363 -1.17 14.34 19.92
C GLU A 363 -2.26 13.44 19.30
N ALA A 364 -2.41 13.47 17.97
CA ALA A 364 -3.41 12.67 17.27
C ALA A 364 -3.13 11.17 17.35
N VAL A 365 -1.87 10.73 17.15
CA VAL A 365 -1.54 9.29 17.20
C VAL A 365 -1.50 8.75 18.62
N ASN A 366 -1.18 9.59 19.63
CA ASN A 366 -1.11 9.20 21.03
C ASN A 366 -2.45 9.35 21.78
N ASP A 367 -3.49 9.94 21.17
CA ASP A 367 -4.84 9.93 21.75
C ASP A 367 -5.36 8.48 21.81
N PRO A 368 -5.61 7.92 23.02
CA PRO A 368 -6.07 6.53 23.16
C PRO A 368 -7.38 6.23 22.40
N GLN A 369 -8.18 7.26 22.12
CA GLN A 369 -9.43 7.09 21.35
C GLN A 369 -9.18 6.90 19.85
N ASN A 370 -7.98 7.26 19.35
CA ASN A 370 -7.55 7.05 17.98
C ASN A 370 -6.74 5.74 17.80
N GLN A 371 -6.65 4.93 18.86
CA GLN A 371 -5.82 3.73 18.88
C GLN A 371 -6.66 2.46 18.97
N ILE A 372 -6.10 1.38 18.46
CA ILE A 372 -6.56 0.02 18.70
C ILE A 372 -5.57 -0.61 19.67
N GLN A 373 -6.01 -0.87 20.90
CA GLN A 373 -5.24 -1.59 21.90
C GLN A 373 -5.76 -3.01 22.02
N ILE A 374 -4.87 -3.99 21.89
CA ILE A 374 -5.23 -5.41 21.92
C ILE A 374 -4.16 -6.26 22.58
N LYS A 375 -4.55 -7.11 23.52
CA LYS A 375 -3.74 -8.25 23.95
C LYS A 375 -3.91 -9.35 22.90
N THR A 376 -2.98 -9.40 21.94
CA THR A 376 -3.07 -10.32 20.80
C THR A 376 -3.00 -11.77 21.30
N PRO A 377 -3.96 -12.63 20.99
CA PRO A 377 -3.94 -14.04 21.41
C PRO A 377 -2.74 -14.80 20.85
N GLU A 378 -2.28 -15.81 21.58
CA GLU A 378 -1.30 -16.78 21.06
C GLU A 378 -1.85 -17.48 19.81
N GLY A 379 -0.99 -17.86 18.87
CA GLY A 379 -1.40 -18.40 17.57
C GLY A 379 -2.04 -17.38 16.62
N THR A 380 -1.81 -16.09 16.85
CA THR A 380 -2.29 -15.02 15.98
C THR A 380 -1.13 -14.28 15.34
N CYS A 381 -1.28 -13.87 14.08
CA CYS A 381 -0.34 -12.99 13.38
C CYS A 381 -1.01 -11.66 13.06
N ALA A 382 -0.44 -10.55 13.53
CA ALA A 382 -0.77 -9.22 13.04
C ALA A 382 -0.03 -8.97 11.72
N ILE A 383 -0.75 -8.53 10.70
CA ILE A 383 -0.21 -8.14 9.39
C ILE A 383 -0.62 -6.69 9.16
N PHE A 384 0.34 -5.80 8.94
CA PHE A 384 0.05 -4.38 8.76
C PHE A 384 0.98 -3.70 7.78
N ASP A 385 0.45 -2.63 7.17
CA ASP A 385 1.20 -1.74 6.28
C ASP A 385 2.11 -0.84 7.13
N ASN A 386 3.40 -1.17 7.15
CA ASN A 386 4.45 -0.46 7.88
C ASN A 386 4.70 0.97 7.35
N ARG A 387 4.03 1.36 6.27
CA ARG A 387 4.12 2.70 5.70
C ARG A 387 2.89 3.55 6.02
N ARG A 388 1.90 2.95 6.75
CA ARG A 388 0.66 3.59 7.15
C ARG A 388 0.35 3.39 8.63
N VAL A 389 0.44 2.17 9.12
CA VAL A 389 0.01 1.83 10.49
C VAL A 389 1.21 1.88 11.43
N LEU A 390 1.13 2.74 12.42
CA LEU A 390 2.05 2.78 13.54
C LEU A 390 1.74 1.63 14.49
N HIS A 391 2.78 1.03 15.03
CA HIS A 391 2.63 0.00 16.06
C HIS A 391 3.47 0.32 17.29
N SER A 392 3.02 -0.19 18.43
CA SER A 392 3.58 0.04 19.74
C SER A 392 3.32 -1.17 20.64
N ARG A 393 3.99 -1.20 21.77
CA ARG A 393 3.78 -2.19 22.82
C ARG A 393 3.81 -1.52 24.18
N LEU A 394 2.77 -1.77 24.98
CA LEU A 394 2.77 -1.33 26.38
C LEU A 394 3.79 -2.12 27.17
N GLU A 395 4.24 -1.55 28.28
CA GLU A 395 5.11 -2.22 29.25
C GLU A 395 4.49 -3.55 29.69
N PHE A 396 5.33 -4.55 29.93
CA PHE A 396 4.90 -5.84 30.46
C PHE A 396 5.80 -6.32 31.59
N SER A 397 5.30 -7.27 32.37
CA SER A 397 6.04 -7.92 33.44
C SER A 397 5.95 -9.44 33.32
N ASP A 398 7.09 -10.09 33.41
CA ASP A 398 7.24 -11.55 33.53
C ASP A 398 7.51 -11.99 34.98
N ALA A 399 7.51 -11.05 35.93
CA ALA A 399 7.84 -11.30 37.34
C ALA A 399 6.90 -12.34 38.02
N ASN A 400 5.66 -12.45 37.55
CA ASN A 400 4.67 -13.39 38.08
C ASN A 400 4.52 -14.68 37.20
N GLY A 401 5.50 -14.93 36.34
CA GLY A 401 5.42 -15.96 35.28
C GLY A 401 4.76 -15.43 34.01
N GLY A 402 4.64 -16.30 33.02
CA GLY A 402 4.22 -15.95 31.68
C GLY A 402 5.42 -15.79 30.74
N ASP A 403 5.15 -15.95 29.46
CA ASP A 403 6.14 -15.86 28.40
C ASP A 403 5.66 -14.93 27.30
N ARG A 404 6.59 -14.22 26.67
CA ARG A 404 6.32 -13.38 25.50
C ARG A 404 7.34 -13.65 24.41
N TRP A 405 6.84 -14.28 23.35
CA TRP A 405 7.65 -14.64 22.21
C TRP A 405 6.89 -14.38 20.91
N LEU A 406 7.43 -13.50 20.11
CA LEU A 406 6.95 -13.21 18.78
C LEU A 406 8.02 -13.57 17.76
N MET A 407 7.56 -14.01 16.59
CA MET A 407 8.39 -14.18 15.40
C MET A 407 7.91 -13.20 14.34
N GLY A 408 8.80 -12.38 13.82
CA GLY A 408 8.47 -11.38 12.82
C GLY A 408 9.19 -11.56 11.50
N CYS A 409 8.62 -10.96 10.45
CA CYS A 409 9.27 -10.78 9.16
C CYS A 409 8.68 -9.59 8.41
N TYR A 410 9.35 -9.24 7.32
CA TYR A 410 8.95 -8.14 6.45
C TYR A 410 8.70 -8.62 5.02
N VAL A 411 7.83 -7.90 4.31
CA VAL A 411 7.58 -8.08 2.87
C VAL A 411 7.64 -6.73 2.19
N ASP A 412 8.25 -6.67 1.01
CA ASP A 412 8.32 -5.44 0.24
C ASP A 412 6.93 -4.99 -0.25
N GLY A 413 6.69 -3.68 -0.22
CA GLY A 413 5.44 -3.08 -0.67
C GLY A 413 5.09 -3.42 -2.12
N ASP A 414 6.09 -3.61 -2.97
CA ASP A 414 5.89 -4.00 -4.37
C ASP A 414 5.20 -5.36 -4.51
N SER A 415 5.61 -6.35 -3.71
CA SER A 415 5.00 -7.67 -3.70
C SER A 415 3.53 -7.61 -3.30
N TYR A 416 3.23 -6.91 -2.22
CA TYR A 416 1.86 -6.69 -1.74
C TYR A 416 0.99 -5.95 -2.77
N ARG A 417 1.47 -4.80 -3.27
CA ARG A 417 0.76 -4.00 -4.27
C ARG A 417 0.52 -4.76 -5.57
N SER A 418 1.47 -5.63 -5.96
CA SER A 418 1.30 -6.54 -7.11
C SER A 418 0.14 -7.51 -6.88
N LYS A 419 0.07 -8.16 -5.70
CA LYS A 419 -1.05 -9.06 -5.35
C LYS A 419 -2.39 -8.34 -5.38
N LEU A 420 -2.46 -7.14 -4.79
CA LEU A 420 -3.67 -6.32 -4.80
C LEU A 420 -4.15 -6.05 -6.23
N ARG A 421 -3.24 -5.65 -7.14
CA ARG A 421 -3.59 -5.40 -8.55
C ARG A 421 -4.08 -6.64 -9.27
N VAL A 422 -3.44 -7.78 -9.04
CA VAL A 422 -3.86 -9.05 -9.66
C VAL A 422 -5.26 -9.43 -9.18
N LEU A 423 -5.53 -9.36 -7.88
CA LEU A 423 -6.84 -9.70 -7.31
C LEU A 423 -7.97 -8.76 -7.74
N LYS A 424 -7.66 -7.48 -8.03
CA LYS A 424 -8.64 -6.49 -8.51
C LYS A 424 -8.93 -6.59 -10.00
N ASN A 425 -8.05 -7.23 -10.77
CA ASN A 425 -8.22 -7.42 -12.22
C ASN A 425 -8.87 -8.77 -12.56
N VAL A 426 -9.22 -9.58 -11.57
CA VAL A 426 -9.98 -10.83 -11.70
C VAL A 426 -11.44 -10.55 -11.35
#